data_76861c65d71ddb7132313905eb37f5d2
#
_entry.id   76861c65d71ddb7132313905eb37f5d2
#
_cell.length_a   1.000
_cell.length_b   1.000
_cell.length_c   1.000
_cell.angle_alpha   90.00
_cell.angle_beta   90.00
_cell.angle_gamma   90.00
#
_symmetry.space_group_name_H-M   'P 1'
#
loop_
_entity.id
_entity.type
_entity.pdbx_description
1 polymer ?
#
loop_
_entity_poly.entity_id
_entity_poly.type
_entity_poly.pdbx_seq_one_letter_code
_entity_poly.pdbx_strand_id
1 'polypeptide(L)'
;MPVGRILARTGITPNMITGLTVLVALVSAWFFALGDLLIGLSFMILTVVMDMFDGAVARAAGLASKFGATFDHTLDRYAEYLFMLGLMMGPINAVTIPWWPYISGDTFVPWFWGIFALFGMIMASFTRAKAESVGGMESCTVGIAERQEKLILQIAGILLLAIPTTNIWIDILAPIPAALAFFVMLDITNILTLCIVIVGILSHITVVQRLSYARKVIGASEKGEKADV
;
A
#
# COMPACT_ATOMS: atom_id res chain seq x y z
N MET A 1 -17.62 12.76 16.77
CA MET A 1 -18.06 12.95 15.38
C MET A 1 -19.45 12.38 15.22
N PRO A 2 -20.38 13.05 14.49
CA PRO A 2 -21.78 12.59 14.39
C PRO A 2 -21.93 11.23 13.67
N VAL A 3 -21.14 10.98 12.65
CA VAL A 3 -21.20 9.76 11.83
C VAL A 3 -20.93 8.48 12.66
N GLY A 4 -19.92 8.49 13.55
CA GLY A 4 -19.62 7.33 14.40
C GLY A 4 -20.75 6.97 15.38
N ARG A 5 -21.50 7.97 15.88
CA ARG A 5 -22.68 7.73 16.75
C ARG A 5 -23.88 7.18 15.99
N ILE A 6 -24.05 7.56 14.72
CA ILE A 6 -25.13 7.04 13.88
C ILE A 6 -24.86 5.56 13.57
N LEU A 7 -23.64 5.23 13.12
CA LEU A 7 -23.23 3.86 12.82
C LEU A 7 -23.30 2.95 14.07
N ALA A 8 -22.90 3.44 15.23
CA ALA A 8 -23.03 2.68 16.49
C ALA A 8 -24.48 2.34 16.84
N ARG A 9 -25.47 3.10 16.38
CA ARG A 9 -26.91 2.82 16.58
C ARG A 9 -27.47 1.77 15.63
N THR A 10 -26.80 1.50 14.51
CA THR A 10 -27.24 0.50 13.52
C THR A 10 -26.82 -0.92 13.84
N GLY A 11 -26.08 -1.15 14.93
CA GLY A 11 -25.55 -2.48 15.30
C GLY A 11 -24.33 -2.92 14.50
N ILE A 12 -23.81 -2.06 13.61
CA ILE A 12 -22.61 -2.32 12.83
C ILE A 12 -21.39 -2.18 13.74
N THR A 13 -20.62 -3.27 13.89
CA THR A 13 -19.39 -3.26 14.66
C THR A 13 -18.21 -2.74 13.82
N PRO A 14 -17.18 -2.13 14.45
CA PRO A 14 -15.97 -1.72 13.73
C PRO A 14 -15.35 -2.86 12.92
N ASN A 15 -15.26 -4.06 13.49
CA ASN A 15 -14.71 -5.23 12.82
C ASN A 15 -15.50 -5.66 11.56
N MET A 16 -16.81 -5.40 11.53
CA MET A 16 -17.61 -5.64 10.30
C MET A 16 -17.25 -4.64 9.20
N ILE A 17 -16.98 -3.37 9.55
CA ILE A 17 -16.54 -2.35 8.59
C ILE A 17 -15.17 -2.74 8.05
N THR A 18 -14.22 -3.09 8.92
CA THR A 18 -12.89 -3.56 8.52
C THR A 18 -12.95 -4.80 7.61
N GLY A 19 -13.83 -5.76 7.90
CA GLY A 19 -14.05 -6.92 7.02
C GLY A 19 -14.62 -6.53 5.65
N LEU A 20 -15.58 -5.59 5.62
CA LEU A 20 -16.15 -5.07 4.38
C LEU A 20 -15.11 -4.30 3.55
N THR A 21 -14.19 -3.59 4.20
CA THR A 21 -13.10 -2.87 3.54
C THR A 21 -12.25 -3.80 2.66
N VAL A 22 -11.94 -5.02 3.14
CA VAL A 22 -11.20 -6.02 2.34
C VAL A 22 -12.02 -6.54 1.15
N LEU A 23 -13.33 -6.70 1.31
CA LEU A 23 -14.19 -7.08 0.18
C LEU A 23 -14.21 -5.98 -0.89
N VAL A 24 -14.26 -4.72 -0.50
CA VAL A 24 -14.15 -3.58 -1.43
C VAL A 24 -12.77 -3.54 -2.08
N ALA A 25 -11.70 -3.85 -1.34
CA ALA A 25 -10.34 -3.98 -1.90
C ALA A 25 -10.24 -5.12 -2.92
N LEU A 26 -10.95 -6.24 -2.69
CA LEU A 26 -11.03 -7.34 -3.67
C LEU A 26 -11.72 -6.91 -4.96
N VAL A 27 -12.80 -6.14 -4.86
CA VAL A 27 -13.48 -5.55 -6.03
C VAL A 27 -12.56 -4.60 -6.78
N SER A 28 -11.80 -3.76 -6.06
CA SER A 28 -10.77 -2.90 -6.66
C SER A 28 -9.73 -3.71 -7.44
N ALA A 29 -9.19 -4.75 -6.81
CA ALA A 29 -8.20 -5.63 -7.43
C ALA A 29 -8.76 -6.33 -8.68
N TRP A 30 -10.02 -6.74 -8.63
CA TRP A 30 -10.71 -7.34 -9.77
C TRP A 30 -10.78 -6.39 -10.97
N PHE A 31 -11.18 -5.12 -10.75
CA PHE A 31 -11.21 -4.13 -11.84
C PHE A 31 -9.82 -3.78 -12.35
N PHE A 32 -8.81 -3.68 -11.50
CA PHE A 32 -7.43 -3.54 -11.95
C PHE A 32 -6.99 -4.71 -12.83
N ALA A 33 -7.30 -5.95 -12.43
CA ALA A 33 -6.97 -7.14 -13.19
C ALA A 33 -7.70 -7.24 -14.54
N LEU A 34 -8.88 -6.61 -14.67
CA LEU A 34 -9.60 -6.48 -15.94
C LEU A 34 -9.07 -5.35 -16.84
N GLY A 35 -8.16 -4.52 -16.35
CA GLY A 35 -7.63 -3.37 -17.08
C GLY A 35 -8.36 -2.05 -16.82
N ASP A 36 -9.41 -2.04 -15.99
CA ASP A 36 -10.22 -0.84 -15.70
C ASP A 36 -9.62 -0.02 -14.56
N LEU A 37 -8.54 0.72 -14.85
CA LEU A 37 -7.80 1.50 -13.86
C LEU A 37 -8.65 2.50 -13.07
N LEU A 38 -9.56 3.23 -13.73
CA LEU A 38 -10.37 4.27 -13.07
C LEU A 38 -11.43 3.66 -12.15
N ILE A 39 -12.05 2.56 -12.55
CA ILE A 39 -13.03 1.87 -11.70
C ILE A 39 -12.29 1.23 -10.52
N GLY A 40 -11.19 0.53 -10.77
CA GLY A 40 -10.34 -0.05 -9.73
C GLY A 40 -9.87 1.01 -8.73
N LEU A 41 -9.40 2.17 -9.21
CA LEU A 41 -8.98 3.29 -8.38
C LEU A 41 -10.13 3.84 -7.52
N SER A 42 -11.33 3.93 -8.08
CA SER A 42 -12.51 4.42 -7.34
C SER A 42 -12.81 3.51 -6.14
N PHE A 43 -12.74 2.18 -6.31
CA PHE A 43 -12.88 1.23 -5.21
C PHE A 43 -11.68 1.24 -4.26
N MET A 44 -10.46 1.47 -4.74
CA MET A 44 -9.28 1.66 -3.88
C MET A 44 -9.45 2.89 -2.97
N ILE A 45 -9.88 4.02 -3.50
CA ILE A 45 -10.17 5.24 -2.72
C ILE A 45 -11.29 4.95 -1.71
N LEU A 46 -12.36 4.28 -2.13
CA LEU A 46 -13.44 3.88 -1.23
C LEU A 46 -12.93 3.02 -0.08
N THR A 47 -12.04 2.06 -0.35
CA THR A 47 -11.38 1.23 0.67
C THR A 47 -10.65 2.09 1.69
N VAL A 48 -9.82 3.04 1.24
CA VAL A 48 -9.07 3.95 2.12
C VAL A 48 -9.99 4.82 2.97
N VAL A 49 -11.08 5.30 2.39
CA VAL A 49 -12.07 6.11 3.12
C VAL A 49 -12.79 5.27 4.17
N MET A 50 -13.18 4.04 3.85
CA MET A 50 -13.83 3.12 4.81
C MET A 50 -12.91 2.77 5.98
N ASP A 51 -11.63 2.53 5.74
CA ASP A 51 -10.59 2.33 6.74
C ASP A 51 -10.48 3.51 7.74
N MET A 52 -10.62 4.74 7.25
CA MET A 52 -10.66 5.91 8.14
C MET A 52 -11.92 5.93 9.03
N PHE A 53 -13.03 5.39 8.54
CA PHE A 53 -14.30 5.38 9.28
C PHE A 53 -14.36 4.32 10.37
N ASP A 54 -13.79 3.13 10.21
CA ASP A 54 -13.86 2.06 11.21
C ASP A 54 -13.15 2.45 12.52
N GLY A 55 -11.95 3.04 12.43
CA GLY A 55 -11.24 3.61 13.57
C GLY A 55 -12.00 4.77 14.23
N ALA A 56 -12.67 5.60 13.45
CA ALA A 56 -13.49 6.70 13.99
C ALA A 56 -14.74 6.17 14.72
N VAL A 57 -15.38 5.14 14.19
CA VAL A 57 -16.52 4.45 14.80
C VAL A 57 -16.09 3.75 16.09
N ALA A 58 -14.99 3.01 16.09
CA ALA A 58 -14.45 2.32 17.26
C ALA A 58 -14.22 3.29 18.43
N ARG A 59 -13.59 4.43 18.18
CA ARG A 59 -13.35 5.48 19.18
C ARG A 59 -14.62 6.15 19.66
N ALA A 60 -15.55 6.47 18.75
CA ALA A 60 -16.78 7.17 19.08
C ALA A 60 -17.77 6.30 19.86
N ALA A 61 -17.76 4.99 19.63
CA ALA A 61 -18.62 4.01 20.28
C ALA A 61 -18.02 3.43 21.58
N GLY A 62 -16.76 3.74 21.90
CA GLY A 62 -16.06 3.11 23.03
C GLY A 62 -15.78 1.62 22.84
N LEU A 63 -15.80 1.13 21.59
CA LEU A 63 -15.60 -0.27 21.20
C LEU A 63 -14.16 -0.58 20.79
N ALA A 64 -13.23 0.36 21.00
CA ALA A 64 -11.82 0.15 20.73
C ALA A 64 -11.27 -1.02 21.54
N SER A 65 -10.71 -2.03 20.89
CA SER A 65 -10.14 -3.21 21.52
C SER A 65 -8.77 -3.53 20.95
N LYS A 66 -7.91 -4.22 21.73
CA LYS A 66 -6.60 -4.68 21.27
C LYS A 66 -6.73 -5.66 20.09
N PHE A 67 -7.74 -6.53 20.14
CA PHE A 67 -8.02 -7.44 19.03
C PHE A 67 -8.47 -6.68 17.78
N GLY A 68 -9.36 -5.68 17.92
CA GLY A 68 -9.82 -4.85 16.81
C GLY A 68 -8.65 -4.14 16.10
N ALA A 69 -7.72 -3.57 16.86
CA ALA A 69 -6.53 -2.95 16.29
C ALA A 69 -5.61 -3.96 15.57
N THR A 70 -5.44 -5.17 16.13
CA THR A 70 -4.65 -6.22 15.47
C THR A 70 -5.33 -6.71 14.18
N PHE A 71 -6.65 -6.87 14.22
CA PHE A 71 -7.47 -7.29 13.09
C PHE A 71 -7.40 -6.27 11.96
N ASP A 72 -7.59 -5.00 12.28
CA ASP A 72 -7.48 -3.87 11.37
C ASP A 72 -6.09 -3.82 10.67
N HIS A 73 -5.01 -3.77 11.45
CA HIS A 73 -3.66 -3.78 10.89
C HIS A 73 -3.36 -5.01 10.01
N THR A 74 -3.96 -6.15 10.29
CA THR A 74 -3.81 -7.35 9.48
C THR A 74 -4.54 -7.21 8.14
N LEU A 75 -5.81 -6.80 8.19
CA LEU A 75 -6.64 -6.64 7.00
C LEU A 75 -6.13 -5.53 6.06
N ASP A 76 -5.52 -4.50 6.62
CA ASP A 76 -4.78 -3.50 5.88
C ASP A 76 -3.71 -4.10 4.96
N ARG A 77 -2.95 -5.08 5.44
CA ARG A 77 -1.92 -5.74 4.62
C ARG A 77 -2.56 -6.58 3.50
N TYR A 78 -3.71 -7.20 3.78
CA TYR A 78 -4.47 -7.89 2.73
C TYR A 78 -5.00 -6.92 1.66
N ALA A 79 -5.49 -5.75 2.04
CA ALA A 79 -5.94 -4.74 1.08
C ALA A 79 -4.78 -4.25 0.19
N GLU A 80 -3.63 -3.92 0.77
CA GLU A 80 -2.43 -3.54 0.02
C GLU A 80 -1.94 -4.66 -0.92
N TYR A 81 -1.97 -5.91 -0.46
CA TYR A 81 -1.66 -7.08 -1.29
C TYR A 81 -2.62 -7.19 -2.48
N LEU A 82 -3.93 -7.05 -2.25
CA LEU A 82 -4.94 -7.15 -3.28
C LEU A 82 -4.79 -6.06 -4.35
N PHE A 83 -4.56 -4.80 -3.95
CA PHE A 83 -4.32 -3.72 -4.90
C PHE A 83 -3.11 -4.02 -5.78
N MET A 84 -1.99 -4.40 -5.17
CA MET A 84 -0.78 -4.73 -5.92
C MET A 84 -0.98 -5.93 -6.84
N LEU A 85 -1.66 -6.99 -6.37
CA LEU A 85 -1.98 -8.17 -7.17
C LEU A 85 -2.82 -7.80 -8.39
N GLY A 86 -3.86 -6.99 -8.22
CA GLY A 86 -4.69 -6.52 -9.32
C GLY A 86 -3.91 -5.73 -10.36
N LEU A 87 -3.01 -4.82 -9.92
CA LEU A 87 -2.15 -4.06 -10.81
C LEU A 87 -1.10 -4.93 -11.54
N MET A 88 -0.57 -5.96 -10.89
CA MET A 88 0.35 -6.93 -11.52
C MET A 88 -0.36 -7.85 -12.53
N MET A 89 -1.66 -8.06 -12.39
CA MET A 89 -2.46 -8.88 -13.30
C MET A 89 -3.08 -8.07 -14.43
N GLY A 90 -3.25 -6.77 -14.26
CA GLY A 90 -3.95 -5.92 -15.23
C GLY A 90 -3.14 -5.66 -16.48
N PRO A 91 -3.69 -5.89 -17.70
CA PRO A 91 -3.02 -5.68 -18.96
C PRO A 91 -2.94 -4.19 -19.32
N ILE A 92 -1.81 -3.73 -19.85
CA ILE A 92 -1.67 -2.37 -20.43
C ILE A 92 -2.35 -2.29 -21.80
N ASN A 93 -2.25 -3.36 -22.61
CA ASN A 93 -2.86 -3.47 -23.93
C ASN A 93 -3.88 -4.60 -23.90
N ALA A 94 -5.16 -4.24 -23.68
CA ALA A 94 -6.23 -5.21 -23.48
C ALA A 94 -6.49 -6.04 -24.73
N VAL A 95 -5.90 -7.22 -24.80
CA VAL A 95 -6.55 -8.34 -25.45
C VAL A 95 -7.32 -9.08 -24.36
N THR A 96 -8.56 -8.68 -24.15
CA THR A 96 -9.44 -9.26 -23.14
C THR A 96 -9.81 -10.69 -23.54
N ILE A 97 -9.35 -11.65 -22.75
CA ILE A 97 -10.03 -12.94 -22.69
C ILE A 97 -11.21 -12.77 -21.73
N PRO A 98 -12.47 -13.05 -22.11
CA PRO A 98 -13.67 -12.64 -21.37
C PRO A 98 -13.82 -13.20 -19.95
N TRP A 99 -12.93 -14.04 -19.44
CA TRP A 99 -13.09 -14.80 -18.20
C TRP A 99 -11.80 -15.10 -17.42
N TRP A 100 -10.63 -14.66 -17.92
CA TRP A 100 -9.37 -14.78 -17.17
C TRP A 100 -8.44 -13.62 -17.49
N PRO A 101 -7.95 -12.87 -16.48
CA PRO A 101 -6.94 -11.84 -16.69
C PRO A 101 -5.67 -12.52 -17.20
N TYR A 102 -5.26 -12.16 -18.40
CA TYR A 102 -4.10 -12.71 -19.05
C TYR A 102 -2.82 -12.14 -18.40
N ILE A 103 -1.98 -13.02 -17.89
CA ILE A 103 -0.64 -12.67 -17.39
C ILE A 103 0.31 -12.70 -18.61
N SER A 104 0.39 -11.61 -19.36
CA SER A 104 1.41 -11.40 -20.38
C SER A 104 2.43 -10.38 -19.88
N GLY A 105 3.58 -10.27 -20.55
CA GLY A 105 4.64 -9.34 -20.14
C GLY A 105 4.28 -7.85 -20.11
N ASP A 106 3.09 -7.48 -20.65
CA ASP A 106 2.61 -6.10 -20.71
C ASP A 106 1.54 -5.85 -19.65
N THR A 107 1.91 -5.88 -18.38
CA THR A 107 1.04 -5.56 -17.25
C THR A 107 1.26 -4.13 -16.74
N PHE A 108 0.29 -3.56 -16.02
CA PHE A 108 0.43 -2.22 -15.42
C PHE A 108 1.65 -2.10 -14.54
N VAL A 109 1.96 -3.16 -13.78
CA VAL A 109 3.13 -3.25 -12.93
C VAL A 109 3.79 -4.62 -13.16
N PRO A 110 5.04 -4.66 -13.66
CA PRO A 110 5.79 -5.89 -13.81
C PRO A 110 5.92 -6.63 -12.47
N TRP A 111 5.78 -7.95 -12.49
CA TRP A 111 5.76 -8.80 -11.30
C TRP A 111 6.96 -8.59 -10.37
N PHE A 112 8.14 -8.41 -10.95
CA PHE A 112 9.35 -8.18 -10.17
C PHE A 112 9.23 -6.93 -9.29
N TRP A 113 8.80 -5.80 -9.86
CA TRP A 113 8.67 -4.54 -9.13
C TRP A 113 7.50 -4.56 -8.16
N GLY A 114 6.39 -5.18 -8.55
CA GLY A 114 5.24 -5.35 -7.67
C GLY A 114 5.58 -6.18 -6.41
N ILE A 115 6.24 -7.33 -6.59
CA ILE A 115 6.69 -8.18 -5.47
C ILE A 115 7.75 -7.46 -4.62
N PHE A 116 8.72 -6.76 -5.24
CA PHE A 116 9.73 -6.00 -4.54
C PHE A 116 9.11 -4.91 -3.64
N ALA A 117 8.17 -4.13 -4.18
CA ALA A 117 7.48 -3.09 -3.42
C ALA A 117 6.61 -3.69 -2.30
N LEU A 118 5.81 -4.71 -2.61
CA LEU A 118 4.94 -5.38 -1.65
C LEU A 118 5.75 -5.97 -0.48
N PHE A 119 6.85 -6.66 -0.78
CA PHE A 119 7.71 -7.22 0.25
C PHE A 119 8.30 -6.13 1.15
N GLY A 120 8.78 -5.03 0.56
CA GLY A 120 9.26 -3.87 1.33
C GLY A 120 8.20 -3.26 2.24
N MET A 121 6.95 -3.11 1.75
CA MET A 121 5.82 -2.59 2.52
C MET A 121 5.47 -3.50 3.71
N ILE A 122 5.40 -4.80 3.49
CA ILE A 122 5.13 -5.80 4.54
C ILE A 122 6.27 -5.81 5.55
N MET A 123 7.52 -5.85 5.11
CA MET A 123 8.69 -5.88 5.99
C MET A 123 8.82 -4.61 6.84
N ALA A 124 8.48 -3.44 6.29
CA ALA A 124 8.45 -2.21 7.07
C ALA A 124 7.44 -2.28 8.24
N SER A 125 6.25 -2.82 7.99
CA SER A 125 5.23 -3.01 9.02
C SER A 125 5.61 -4.11 10.02
N PHE A 126 6.15 -5.22 9.53
CA PHE A 126 6.63 -6.33 10.36
C PHE A 126 7.75 -5.89 11.31
N THR A 127 8.73 -5.13 10.80
CA THR A 127 9.84 -4.61 11.61
C THR A 127 9.34 -3.73 12.74
N ARG A 128 8.37 -2.84 12.46
CA ARG A 128 7.72 -2.02 13.49
C ARG A 128 7.05 -2.90 14.54
N ALA A 129 6.19 -3.82 14.12
CA ALA A 129 5.45 -4.69 15.03
C ALA A 129 6.39 -5.55 15.89
N LYS A 130 7.52 -6.01 15.36
CA LYS A 130 8.51 -6.78 16.10
C LYS A 130 9.34 -5.92 17.07
N ALA A 131 9.72 -4.71 16.69
CA ALA A 131 10.39 -3.77 17.59
C ALA A 131 9.51 -3.44 18.80
N GLU A 132 8.21 -3.23 18.59
CA GLU A 132 7.24 -2.95 19.64
C GLU A 132 6.93 -4.21 20.49
N SER A 133 6.68 -5.39 19.88
CA SER A 133 6.23 -6.58 20.61
C SER A 133 7.36 -7.37 21.26
N VAL A 134 8.48 -7.58 20.58
CA VAL A 134 9.63 -8.37 21.08
C VAL A 134 10.67 -7.48 21.72
N GLY A 135 10.92 -6.30 21.10
CA GLY A 135 11.88 -5.33 21.62
C GLY A 135 11.39 -4.52 22.82
N GLY A 136 10.10 -4.60 23.16
CA GLY A 136 9.50 -3.88 24.28
C GLY A 136 9.46 -2.37 24.10
N MET A 137 9.58 -1.87 22.86
CA MET A 137 9.51 -0.44 22.55
C MET A 137 8.06 0.06 22.64
N GLU A 138 7.85 1.23 23.24
CA GLU A 138 6.51 1.85 23.27
C GLU A 138 5.99 2.19 21.86
N SER A 139 6.88 2.63 20.97
CA SER A 139 6.55 3.00 19.59
C SER A 139 7.80 2.97 18.70
N CYS A 140 7.63 2.52 17.45
CA CYS A 140 8.65 2.53 16.41
C CYS A 140 8.09 3.18 15.14
N THR A 141 7.80 4.50 15.20
CA THR A 141 7.19 5.28 14.10
C THR A 141 8.21 5.94 13.17
N VAL A 142 9.48 5.58 13.30
CA VAL A 142 10.55 6.13 12.43
C VAL A 142 10.45 5.56 11.02
N GLY A 143 10.67 6.42 10.02
CA GLY A 143 10.75 6.04 8.61
C GLY A 143 10.52 7.21 7.68
N ILE A 144 11.15 7.19 6.48
CA ILE A 144 11.00 8.25 5.47
C ILE A 144 9.59 8.25 4.86
N ALA A 145 8.98 7.07 4.71
CA ALA A 145 7.66 6.94 4.13
C ALA A 145 6.78 6.04 5.00
N GLU A 146 5.72 6.62 5.52
CA GLU A 146 4.66 5.89 6.18
C GLU A 146 3.67 5.28 5.16
N ARG A 147 2.60 4.67 5.63
CA ARG A 147 1.60 4.03 4.78
C ARG A 147 0.90 5.03 3.85
N GLN A 148 0.61 6.23 4.36
CA GLN A 148 -0.16 7.24 3.63
C GLN A 148 0.59 7.77 2.41
N GLU A 149 1.88 8.10 2.54
CA GLU A 149 2.72 8.58 1.45
C GLU A 149 2.83 7.55 0.32
N LYS A 150 2.94 6.26 0.69
CA LYS A 150 3.01 5.16 -0.27
C LYS A 150 1.70 4.99 -1.04
N LEU A 151 0.56 5.07 -0.35
CA LEU A 151 -0.76 5.03 -0.99
C LEU A 151 -1.00 6.22 -1.91
N ILE A 152 -0.63 7.42 -1.49
CA ILE A 152 -0.73 8.64 -2.31
C ILE A 152 0.09 8.48 -3.59
N LEU A 153 1.32 7.95 -3.49
CA LEU A 153 2.18 7.76 -4.64
C LEU A 153 1.61 6.70 -5.61
N GLN A 154 1.01 5.63 -5.09
CA GLN A 154 0.32 4.62 -5.91
C GLN A 154 -0.90 5.24 -6.62
N ILE A 155 -1.76 5.95 -5.89
CA ILE A 155 -2.94 6.63 -6.45
C ILE A 155 -2.51 7.63 -7.55
N ALA A 156 -1.47 8.43 -7.30
CA ALA A 156 -0.94 9.36 -8.28
C ALA A 156 -0.43 8.64 -9.55
N GLY A 157 0.31 7.54 -9.38
CA GLY A 157 0.78 6.72 -10.50
C GLY A 157 -0.37 6.14 -11.33
N ILE A 158 -1.43 5.63 -10.68
CA ILE A 158 -2.63 5.09 -11.36
C ILE A 158 -3.35 6.21 -12.12
N LEU A 159 -3.55 7.38 -11.50
CA LEU A 159 -4.20 8.53 -12.15
C LEU A 159 -3.42 8.99 -13.37
N LEU A 160 -2.10 9.14 -13.25
CA LEU A 160 -1.25 9.57 -14.35
C LEU A 160 -1.22 8.56 -15.52
N LEU A 161 -1.31 7.27 -15.20
CA LEU A 161 -1.38 6.23 -16.24
C LEU A 161 -2.77 6.18 -16.89
N ALA A 162 -3.84 6.48 -16.15
CA ALA A 162 -5.22 6.44 -16.64
C ALA A 162 -5.60 7.64 -17.53
N ILE A 163 -4.82 8.73 -17.51
CA ILE A 163 -5.05 9.89 -18.37
C ILE A 163 -4.61 9.56 -19.81
N PRO A 164 -5.51 9.60 -20.81
CA PRO A 164 -5.22 9.12 -22.17
C PRO A 164 -4.34 10.08 -23.00
N THR A 165 -3.66 11.00 -22.40
CA THR A 165 -2.72 11.90 -23.07
C THR A 165 -1.34 11.28 -23.04
N THR A 166 -0.91 10.69 -24.16
CA THR A 166 0.47 10.30 -24.45
C THR A 166 1.17 9.56 -23.30
N ASN A 167 2.04 8.65 -23.61
CA ASN A 167 2.93 8.03 -22.62
C ASN A 167 3.89 9.09 -22.06
N ILE A 168 3.38 9.99 -21.18
CA ILE A 168 4.11 11.11 -20.58
C ILE A 168 5.53 10.69 -20.19
N TRP A 169 5.67 9.44 -19.68
CA TRP A 169 6.93 8.88 -19.27
C TRP A 169 7.89 8.66 -20.47
N ILE A 170 7.38 8.09 -21.56
CA ILE A 170 8.17 7.90 -22.79
C ILE A 170 8.50 9.25 -23.40
N ASP A 171 7.58 10.19 -23.44
CA ASP A 171 7.79 11.52 -23.99
C ASP A 171 8.84 12.33 -23.22
N ILE A 172 8.88 12.19 -21.88
CA ILE A 172 9.93 12.82 -21.05
C ILE A 172 11.30 12.19 -21.31
N LEU A 173 11.38 10.88 -21.52
CA LEU A 173 12.63 10.16 -21.69
C LEU A 173 13.11 10.10 -23.17
N ALA A 174 12.22 10.29 -24.14
CA ALA A 174 12.54 10.23 -25.56
C ALA A 174 13.71 11.13 -25.99
N PRO A 175 13.88 12.36 -25.44
CA PRO A 175 15.04 13.19 -25.73
C PRO A 175 16.38 12.64 -25.21
N ILE A 176 16.36 11.63 -24.34
CA ILE A 176 17.55 11.06 -23.70
C ILE A 176 17.58 9.54 -23.95
N PRO A 177 18.06 9.09 -25.16
CA PRO A 177 17.98 7.68 -25.56
C PRO A 177 18.67 6.71 -24.58
N ALA A 178 19.78 7.13 -23.97
CA ALA A 178 20.48 6.30 -22.98
C ALA A 178 19.66 6.09 -21.70
N ALA A 179 18.95 7.12 -21.22
CA ALA A 179 18.06 6.99 -20.07
C ALA A 179 16.84 6.13 -20.41
N LEU A 180 16.24 6.33 -21.59
CA LEU A 180 15.13 5.50 -22.07
C LEU A 180 15.53 4.03 -22.14
N ALA A 181 16.69 3.72 -22.74
CA ALA A 181 17.22 2.36 -22.82
C ALA A 181 17.43 1.73 -21.43
N PHE A 182 17.95 2.51 -20.47
CA PHE A 182 18.15 2.04 -19.10
C PHE A 182 16.81 1.69 -18.42
N PHE A 183 15.79 2.55 -18.51
CA PHE A 183 14.49 2.28 -17.89
C PHE A 183 13.74 1.13 -18.58
N VAL A 184 13.85 0.99 -19.90
CA VAL A 184 13.30 -0.15 -20.65
C VAL A 184 13.99 -1.45 -20.23
N MET A 185 15.33 -1.44 -20.07
CA MET A 185 16.08 -2.59 -19.59
C MET A 185 15.67 -3.01 -18.17
N LEU A 186 15.26 -2.07 -17.33
CA LEU A 186 14.74 -2.33 -15.99
C LEU A 186 13.23 -2.64 -15.96
N ASP A 187 12.60 -2.75 -17.13
CA ASP A 187 11.14 -2.97 -17.24
C ASP A 187 10.28 -1.88 -16.55
N ILE A 188 10.79 -0.63 -16.55
CA ILE A 188 10.07 0.56 -16.04
C ILE A 188 9.50 1.31 -17.24
N THR A 189 8.45 0.77 -17.85
CA THR A 189 7.90 1.24 -19.12
C THR A 189 6.79 2.29 -18.97
N ASN A 190 6.29 2.52 -17.76
CA ASN A 190 5.22 3.47 -17.49
C ASN A 190 5.39 4.17 -16.15
N ILE A 191 4.67 5.27 -15.97
CA ILE A 191 4.76 6.14 -14.78
C ILE A 191 4.28 5.42 -13.50
N LEU A 192 3.30 4.53 -13.59
CA LEU A 192 2.84 3.76 -12.44
C LEU A 192 3.93 2.81 -11.95
N THR A 193 4.59 2.09 -12.86
CA THR A 193 5.73 1.23 -12.51
C THR A 193 6.83 2.03 -11.80
N LEU A 194 7.15 3.23 -12.30
CA LEU A 194 8.11 4.10 -11.61
C LEU A 194 7.68 4.44 -10.20
N CYS A 195 6.42 4.83 -10.00
CA CYS A 195 5.87 5.11 -8.67
C CYS A 195 5.98 3.90 -7.74
N ILE A 196 5.69 2.69 -8.24
CA ILE A 196 5.80 1.44 -7.49
C ILE A 196 7.27 1.13 -7.13
N VAL A 197 8.20 1.35 -8.03
CA VAL A 197 9.65 1.21 -7.75
C VAL A 197 10.07 2.15 -6.62
N ILE A 198 9.64 3.42 -6.67
CA ILE A 198 9.92 4.40 -5.61
C ILE A 198 9.31 3.94 -4.29
N VAL A 199 8.05 3.49 -4.27
CA VAL A 199 7.39 2.91 -3.07
C VAL A 199 8.21 1.75 -2.51
N GLY A 200 8.70 0.86 -3.37
CA GLY A 200 9.55 -0.27 -2.97
C GLY A 200 10.83 0.20 -2.31
N ILE A 201 11.58 1.08 -2.96
CA ILE A 201 12.85 1.62 -2.45
C ILE A 201 12.63 2.32 -1.09
N LEU A 202 11.66 3.23 -1.00
CA LEU A 202 11.35 3.94 0.24
C LEU A 202 10.94 2.97 1.36
N SER A 203 10.23 1.89 1.02
CA SER A 203 9.83 0.87 2.00
C SER A 203 11.03 0.11 2.55
N HIS A 204 11.97 -0.31 1.71
CA HIS A 204 13.20 -0.98 2.15
C HIS A 204 14.11 -0.04 2.97
N ILE A 205 14.24 1.23 2.57
CA ILE A 205 14.94 2.24 3.38
C ILE A 205 14.29 2.37 4.76
N THR A 206 12.96 2.41 4.82
CA THR A 206 12.21 2.47 6.08
C THR A 206 12.48 1.25 6.98
N VAL A 207 12.62 0.05 6.40
CA VAL A 207 13.03 -1.16 7.15
C VAL A 207 14.39 -0.95 7.82
N VAL A 208 15.38 -0.49 7.05
CA VAL A 208 16.75 -0.25 7.58
C VAL A 208 16.73 0.82 8.67
N GLN A 209 15.97 1.89 8.49
CA GLN A 209 15.84 2.96 9.50
C GLN A 209 15.22 2.43 10.80
N ARG A 210 14.13 1.65 10.71
CA ARG A 210 13.47 1.03 11.86
C ARG A 210 14.38 0.05 12.61
N LEU A 211 15.12 -0.79 11.88
CA LEU A 211 16.09 -1.69 12.49
C LEU A 211 17.22 -0.94 13.19
N SER A 212 17.75 0.11 12.57
CA SER A 212 18.81 0.93 13.14
C SER A 212 18.35 1.66 14.40
N TYR A 213 17.11 2.18 14.38
CA TYR A 213 16.49 2.83 15.52
C TYR A 213 16.23 1.82 16.66
N ALA A 214 15.63 0.69 16.35
CA ALA A 214 15.36 -0.38 17.32
C ALA A 214 16.66 -0.87 17.99
N ARG A 215 17.75 -1.06 17.22
CA ARG A 215 19.07 -1.41 17.76
C ARG A 215 19.59 -0.40 18.79
N LYS A 216 19.40 0.90 18.53
CA LYS A 216 19.83 1.94 19.46
C LYS A 216 19.02 1.92 20.75
N VAL A 217 17.68 1.90 20.63
CA VAL A 217 16.77 2.00 21.78
C VAL A 217 16.83 0.75 22.65
N ILE A 218 16.76 -0.45 22.04
CA ILE A 218 16.80 -1.72 22.76
C ILE A 218 18.17 -1.91 23.40
N GLY A 219 19.26 -1.63 22.66
CA GLY A 219 20.60 -1.76 23.17
C GLY A 219 20.93 -0.80 24.33
N ALA A 220 20.36 0.40 24.35
CA ALA A 220 20.48 1.31 25.50
C ALA A 220 19.69 0.81 26.71
N SER A 221 18.47 0.30 26.48
CA SER A 221 17.63 -0.28 27.53
C SER A 221 18.29 -1.51 28.19
N GLU A 222 18.92 -2.39 27.41
CA GLU A 222 19.65 -3.56 27.94
C GLU A 222 20.87 -3.18 28.77
N LYS A 223 21.48 -2.01 28.51
CA LYS A 223 22.62 -1.48 29.30
C LYS A 223 22.19 -0.65 30.50
N GLY A 224 20.90 -0.44 30.73
CA GLY A 224 20.38 0.43 31.78
C GLY A 224 20.61 1.94 31.53
N GLU A 225 20.96 2.32 30.30
CA GLU A 225 21.15 3.70 29.86
C GLU A 225 19.85 4.26 29.34
N LYS A 226 19.52 5.53 29.66
CA LYS A 226 18.43 6.22 28.95
C LYS A 226 18.87 6.46 27.51
N ALA A 227 18.09 5.96 26.54
CA ALA A 227 18.32 6.30 25.15
C ALA A 227 18.04 7.80 24.96
N ASP A 228 19.08 8.61 24.71
CA ASP A 228 18.92 9.96 24.18
C ASP A 228 18.42 9.83 22.72
N VAL A 229 17.12 10.06 22.52
CA VAL A 229 16.40 9.96 21.22
C VAL A 229 15.96 11.34 20.77
#